data_5e587904ddd2324bf50e40bc2a7786ac
#
_entry.id   5e587904ddd2324bf50e40bc2a7786ac
#
_cell.length_a   1.000
_cell.length_b   1.000
_cell.length_c   1.000
_cell.angle_alpha   90.00
_cell.angle_beta   90.00
_cell.angle_gamma   90.00
#
_symmetry.space_group_name_H-M   'P 1'
#
loop_
_entity.id
_entity.type
_entity.pdbx_description
1 polymer ?
#
loop_
_entity_poly.entity_id
_entity_poly.type
_entity_poly.pdbx_seq_one_letter_code
_entity_poly.pdbx_strand_id
1 'polypeptide(L)'
;MNLSVKFRPNKIEQMVGHDDIREIFAKFIENKNIPHSLFFGSAGSGKTTMAKIIAKQMEYEFFELDGANLKSEDIRKIIAKFEGSFYLPLIFIDEFHRLSKTQQETLLIPMEEKKCIIIGATTENPKFTVSSGIRSRMMIFEFKPLSYDDLEKLLNDIQKSIYFQINQEAKEYLISSSSGDARSMLNLLEYALNIDKNISLKTLKTLRCSSFGEGSSSKDTHYNLISAMIKSLRGSDVDAAIYYLARLIAAGEEPEFLARRMVIFASEDIGNANPNALNIATNTMLAVSKIGYPEARIILSQCVVYLANSPKSNSSYKAINLALDYIAKNPALPVPPYLINTNPVKKDYLYPHDFGGWVEQKYMLKDLKFYHSNGIGFEQTLDDWLIKLKFKN
;
A
#
# COMPACT_ATOMS: atom_id res chain seq x y z
N MET A 1 26.01 -6.80 -19.02
CA MET A 1 26.23 -7.66 -17.86
C MET A 1 25.13 -7.36 -16.85
N ASN A 2 24.30 -8.32 -16.42
CA ASN A 2 23.19 -7.95 -15.51
C ASN A 2 23.69 -8.00 -14.05
N LEU A 3 24.07 -6.82 -13.51
CA LEU A 3 24.59 -6.73 -12.15
C LEU A 3 23.58 -7.20 -11.09
N SER A 4 22.29 -6.92 -11.30
CA SER A 4 21.24 -7.30 -10.35
C SER A 4 21.03 -8.83 -10.27
N VAL A 5 21.45 -9.56 -11.30
CA VAL A 5 21.46 -11.03 -11.31
C VAL A 5 22.79 -11.55 -10.77
N LYS A 6 23.91 -10.98 -11.22
CA LYS A 6 25.26 -11.45 -10.85
C LYS A 6 25.55 -11.28 -9.35
N PHE A 7 25.14 -10.18 -8.75
CA PHE A 7 25.36 -9.86 -7.33
C PHE A 7 24.16 -10.21 -6.45
N ARG A 8 23.22 -11.02 -6.95
CA ARG A 8 22.13 -11.51 -6.11
C ARG A 8 22.70 -12.46 -5.06
N PRO A 9 22.45 -12.21 -3.76
CA PRO A 9 22.88 -13.11 -2.70
C PRO A 9 22.40 -14.55 -2.88
N ASN A 10 23.26 -15.50 -2.53
CA ASN A 10 22.96 -16.92 -2.56
C ASN A 10 22.76 -17.54 -1.18
N LYS A 11 23.12 -16.79 -0.14
CA LYS A 11 22.99 -17.17 1.27
C LYS A 11 22.37 -16.01 2.05
N ILE A 12 21.72 -16.31 3.16
CA ILE A 12 21.01 -15.32 3.96
C ILE A 12 21.99 -14.29 4.59
N GLU A 13 23.22 -14.72 4.92
CA GLU A 13 24.27 -13.89 5.51
C GLU A 13 24.79 -12.83 4.53
N GLN A 14 24.67 -13.08 3.24
CA GLN A 14 25.10 -12.18 2.16
C GLN A 14 24.06 -11.11 1.84
N MET A 15 22.85 -11.24 2.37
CA MET A 15 21.78 -10.29 2.13
C MET A 15 22.00 -9.03 2.97
N VAL A 16 21.87 -7.86 2.37
CA VAL A 16 21.95 -6.57 3.07
C VAL A 16 20.58 -6.14 3.58
N GLY A 17 20.59 -5.49 4.74
CA GLY A 17 19.36 -5.03 5.42
C GLY A 17 18.49 -6.15 5.99
N HIS A 18 17.36 -5.76 6.57
CA HIS A 18 16.34 -6.68 7.13
C HIS A 18 16.89 -7.66 8.17
N ASP A 19 17.76 -7.21 9.07
CA ASP A 19 18.48 -8.06 10.02
C ASP A 19 17.51 -8.94 10.83
N ASP A 20 16.43 -8.38 11.37
CA ASP A 20 15.42 -9.12 12.13
C ASP A 20 14.79 -10.26 11.31
N ILE A 21 14.45 -9.97 10.04
CA ILE A 21 13.84 -10.97 9.15
C ILE A 21 14.85 -12.06 8.80
N ARG A 22 16.10 -11.67 8.54
CA ARG A 22 17.19 -12.62 8.25
C ARG A 22 17.45 -13.57 9.42
N GLU A 23 17.49 -13.06 10.64
CA GLU A 23 17.66 -13.89 11.85
C GLU A 23 16.51 -14.90 12.02
N ILE A 24 15.27 -14.46 11.79
CA ILE A 24 14.08 -15.34 11.86
C ILE A 24 14.18 -16.45 10.79
N PHE A 25 14.47 -16.08 9.54
CA PHE A 25 14.56 -17.08 8.46
C PHE A 25 15.80 -17.98 8.59
N ALA A 26 16.92 -17.50 9.15
CA ALA A 26 18.05 -18.36 9.47
C ALA A 26 17.64 -19.50 10.42
N LYS A 27 16.87 -19.19 11.48
CA LYS A 27 16.31 -20.20 12.39
C LYS A 27 15.31 -21.15 11.72
N PHE A 28 14.45 -20.65 10.84
CA PHE A 28 13.53 -21.51 10.09
C PHE A 28 14.27 -22.48 9.17
N ILE A 29 15.35 -22.03 8.53
CA ILE A 29 16.20 -22.85 7.66
C ILE A 29 16.96 -23.90 8.51
N GLU A 30 17.55 -23.50 9.63
CA GLU A 30 18.23 -24.41 10.57
C GLU A 30 17.30 -25.53 11.07
N ASN A 31 16.05 -25.16 11.44
CA ASN A 31 15.04 -26.09 11.92
C ASN A 31 14.30 -26.84 10.79
N LYS A 32 14.66 -26.61 9.53
CA LYS A 32 14.02 -27.21 8.34
C LYS A 32 12.49 -27.04 8.33
N ASN A 33 11.98 -25.94 8.84
CA ASN A 33 10.54 -25.66 8.94
C ASN A 33 10.23 -24.27 8.44
N ILE A 34 9.98 -24.14 7.14
CA ILE A 34 9.66 -22.87 6.49
C ILE A 34 8.15 -22.68 6.49
N PRO A 35 7.61 -21.62 7.14
CA PRO A 35 6.20 -21.31 7.09
C PRO A 35 5.79 -20.72 5.74
N HIS A 36 4.53 -20.89 5.36
CA HIS A 36 3.95 -20.06 4.29
C HIS A 36 4.10 -18.59 4.68
N SER A 37 4.59 -17.77 3.76
CA SER A 37 4.99 -16.40 4.11
C SER A 37 4.52 -15.41 3.05
N LEU A 38 4.17 -14.21 3.49
CA LEU A 38 3.82 -13.10 2.63
C LEU A 38 4.79 -11.94 2.89
N PHE A 39 5.59 -11.61 1.88
CA PHE A 39 6.54 -10.52 1.92
C PHE A 39 5.89 -9.27 1.31
N PHE A 40 5.73 -8.20 2.08
CA PHE A 40 5.21 -6.96 1.54
C PHE A 40 6.20 -5.80 1.71
N GLY A 41 6.16 -4.86 0.78
CA GLY A 41 7.04 -3.69 0.82
C GLY A 41 7.48 -3.23 -0.56
N SER A 42 8.36 -2.21 -0.60
CA SER A 42 8.77 -1.54 -1.84
C SER A 42 9.46 -2.48 -2.84
N ALA A 43 9.42 -2.12 -4.12
CA ALA A 43 10.21 -2.79 -5.16
C ALA A 43 11.70 -2.76 -4.80
N GLY A 44 12.47 -3.76 -5.27
CA GLY A 44 13.92 -3.83 -5.06
C GLY A 44 14.39 -4.00 -3.62
N SER A 45 13.49 -4.19 -2.64
CA SER A 45 13.83 -4.40 -1.21
C SER A 45 14.33 -5.81 -0.87
N GLY A 46 14.37 -6.74 -1.82
CA GLY A 46 14.94 -8.08 -1.60
C GLY A 46 13.95 -9.23 -1.42
N LYS A 47 12.64 -9.03 -1.55
CA LYS A 47 11.58 -10.07 -1.37
C LYS A 47 11.85 -11.34 -2.20
N THR A 48 11.99 -11.19 -3.51
CA THR A 48 12.29 -12.31 -4.42
C THR A 48 13.64 -12.95 -4.13
N THR A 49 14.62 -12.15 -3.69
CA THR A 49 15.95 -12.63 -3.31
C THR A 49 15.86 -13.54 -2.09
N MET A 50 15.14 -13.13 -1.06
CA MET A 50 14.92 -13.94 0.15
C MET A 50 14.24 -15.27 -0.20
N ALA A 51 13.20 -15.27 -1.03
CA ALA A 51 12.52 -16.50 -1.46
C ALA A 51 13.47 -17.46 -2.19
N LYS A 52 14.32 -16.94 -3.09
CA LYS A 52 15.32 -17.75 -3.81
C LYS A 52 16.41 -18.30 -2.88
N ILE A 53 16.85 -17.54 -1.89
CA ILE A 53 17.80 -18.00 -0.85
C ILE A 53 17.18 -19.16 -0.06
N ILE A 54 15.95 -19.00 0.41
CA ILE A 54 15.22 -20.04 1.16
C ILE A 54 15.13 -21.31 0.33
N ALA A 55 14.66 -21.21 -0.92
CA ALA A 55 14.55 -22.37 -1.80
C ALA A 55 15.90 -23.10 -1.96
N LYS A 56 16.99 -22.35 -2.19
CA LYS A 56 18.32 -22.90 -2.39
C LYS A 56 18.87 -23.58 -1.13
N GLN A 57 18.72 -22.95 0.05
CA GLN A 57 19.26 -23.49 1.31
C GLN A 57 18.44 -24.68 1.83
N MET A 58 17.16 -24.76 1.45
CA MET A 58 16.26 -25.88 1.78
C MET A 58 16.24 -26.97 0.73
N GLU A 59 16.95 -26.80 -0.39
CA GLU A 59 16.93 -27.71 -1.55
C GLU A 59 15.52 -27.91 -2.14
N TYR A 60 14.66 -26.87 -2.04
CA TYR A 60 13.34 -26.88 -2.65
C TYR A 60 13.42 -26.52 -4.14
N GLU A 61 12.63 -27.18 -4.96
CA GLU A 61 12.46 -26.74 -6.35
C GLU A 61 11.65 -25.46 -6.40
N PHE A 62 12.23 -24.40 -7.02
CA PHE A 62 11.69 -23.05 -7.01
C PHE A 62 10.87 -22.75 -8.24
N PHE A 63 9.60 -22.42 -8.05
CA PHE A 63 8.66 -22.00 -9.11
C PHE A 63 8.28 -20.55 -8.89
N GLU A 64 8.63 -19.69 -9.86
CA GLU A 64 8.28 -18.26 -9.84
C GLU A 64 7.06 -18.03 -10.73
N LEU A 65 5.96 -17.54 -10.15
CA LEU A 65 4.70 -17.28 -10.80
C LEU A 65 4.33 -15.81 -10.65
N ASP A 66 3.72 -15.21 -11.67
CA ASP A 66 3.21 -13.84 -11.65
C ASP A 66 1.72 -13.85 -11.29
N GLY A 67 1.32 -13.18 -10.22
CA GLY A 67 -0.07 -13.11 -9.78
C GLY A 67 -1.04 -12.55 -10.81
N ALA A 68 -0.57 -11.71 -11.74
CA ALA A 68 -1.42 -11.17 -12.78
C ALA A 68 -1.86 -12.23 -13.83
N ASN A 69 -1.00 -13.23 -14.08
CA ASN A 69 -1.21 -14.23 -15.12
C ASN A 69 -1.48 -15.63 -14.55
N LEU A 70 -1.50 -15.77 -13.23
CA LEU A 70 -1.64 -17.06 -12.56
C LEU A 70 -2.98 -17.73 -12.86
N LYS A 71 -2.94 -19.00 -13.27
CA LYS A 71 -4.13 -19.85 -13.35
C LYS A 71 -4.09 -20.90 -12.24
N SER A 72 -5.24 -21.23 -11.68
CA SER A 72 -5.34 -22.27 -10.63
C SER A 72 -4.79 -23.63 -11.08
N GLU A 73 -4.82 -23.90 -12.39
CA GLU A 73 -4.25 -25.11 -12.98
C GLU A 73 -2.72 -25.16 -12.88
N ASP A 74 -2.04 -24.02 -12.91
CA ASP A 74 -0.57 -24.00 -12.86
C ASP A 74 -0.07 -24.49 -11.50
N ILE A 75 -0.73 -24.09 -10.42
CA ILE A 75 -0.43 -24.57 -9.07
C ILE A 75 -0.70 -26.08 -8.97
N ARG A 76 -1.84 -26.55 -9.48
CA ARG A 76 -2.18 -27.98 -9.47
C ARG A 76 -1.15 -28.81 -10.26
N LYS A 77 -0.71 -28.34 -11.41
CA LYS A 77 0.34 -29.01 -12.23
C LYS A 77 1.67 -29.09 -11.49
N ILE A 78 2.06 -28.00 -10.77
CA ILE A 78 3.29 -28.02 -9.98
C ILE A 78 3.14 -29.06 -8.87
N ILE A 79 2.08 -29.01 -8.07
CA ILE A 79 1.88 -29.95 -6.95
C ILE A 79 1.84 -31.40 -7.42
N ALA A 80 1.13 -31.69 -8.52
CA ALA A 80 1.04 -33.04 -9.08
C ALA A 80 2.40 -33.65 -9.47
N LYS A 81 3.39 -32.84 -9.86
CA LYS A 81 4.76 -33.32 -10.13
C LYS A 81 5.49 -33.86 -8.89
N PHE A 82 5.06 -33.44 -7.71
CA PHE A 82 5.68 -33.81 -6.42
C PHE A 82 4.83 -34.82 -5.65
N GLU A 83 3.75 -35.30 -6.22
CA GLU A 83 2.90 -36.30 -5.59
C GLU A 83 3.70 -37.61 -5.40
N GLY A 84 3.88 -38.03 -4.13
CA GLY A 84 4.75 -39.14 -3.77
C GLY A 84 6.24 -38.82 -3.68
N SER A 85 6.67 -37.58 -3.86
CA SER A 85 8.06 -37.13 -3.70
C SER A 85 8.37 -36.80 -2.24
N PHE A 86 9.62 -37.06 -1.82
CA PHE A 86 10.13 -36.57 -0.54
C PHE A 86 10.52 -35.08 -0.58
N TYR A 87 10.58 -34.48 -1.77
CA TYR A 87 10.91 -33.07 -1.96
C TYR A 87 9.64 -32.24 -2.06
N LEU A 88 9.68 -31.02 -1.50
CA LEU A 88 8.57 -30.08 -1.59
C LEU A 88 8.91 -28.97 -2.60
N PRO A 89 7.96 -28.55 -3.44
CA PRO A 89 8.13 -27.36 -4.25
C PRO A 89 7.95 -26.09 -3.40
N LEU A 90 8.77 -25.05 -3.67
CA LEU A 90 8.52 -23.69 -3.21
C LEU A 90 7.92 -22.89 -4.34
N ILE A 91 6.67 -22.48 -4.16
CA ILE A 91 5.92 -21.65 -5.11
C ILE A 91 6.01 -20.20 -4.65
N PHE A 92 6.75 -19.40 -5.41
CA PHE A 92 6.85 -17.96 -5.20
C PHE A 92 5.88 -17.26 -6.11
N ILE A 93 4.95 -16.46 -5.54
CA ILE A 93 3.95 -15.72 -6.29
C ILE A 93 4.28 -14.23 -6.15
N ASP A 94 4.81 -13.63 -7.23
CA ASP A 94 5.03 -12.19 -7.29
C ASP A 94 3.72 -11.45 -7.56
N GLU A 95 3.62 -10.18 -7.19
CA GLU A 95 2.41 -9.36 -7.32
C GLU A 95 1.15 -10.06 -6.72
N PHE A 96 1.29 -10.67 -5.54
CA PHE A 96 0.24 -11.48 -4.88
C PHE A 96 -1.10 -10.75 -4.75
N HIS A 97 -1.10 -9.41 -4.65
CA HIS A 97 -2.29 -8.57 -4.59
C HIS A 97 -3.14 -8.61 -5.86
N ARG A 98 -2.61 -9.09 -6.99
CA ARG A 98 -3.33 -9.24 -8.26
C ARG A 98 -4.16 -10.51 -8.33
N LEU A 99 -4.01 -11.42 -7.37
CA LEU A 99 -4.83 -12.62 -7.30
C LEU A 99 -6.28 -12.25 -6.94
N SER A 100 -7.22 -12.73 -7.73
CA SER A 100 -8.64 -12.69 -7.38
C SER A 100 -8.92 -13.51 -6.11
N LYS A 101 -10.03 -13.23 -5.42
CA LYS A 101 -10.43 -14.00 -4.22
C LYS A 101 -10.51 -15.50 -4.49
N THR A 102 -11.08 -15.90 -5.63
CA THR A 102 -11.17 -17.29 -6.04
C THR A 102 -9.79 -17.95 -6.22
N GLN A 103 -8.84 -17.24 -6.82
CA GLN A 103 -7.46 -17.74 -6.94
C GLN A 103 -6.78 -17.87 -5.57
N GLN A 104 -6.98 -16.91 -4.66
CA GLN A 104 -6.49 -17.03 -3.29
C GLN A 104 -7.08 -18.23 -2.56
N GLU A 105 -8.37 -18.52 -2.73
CA GLU A 105 -9.04 -19.68 -2.13
C GLU A 105 -8.46 -21.00 -2.63
N THR A 106 -8.01 -21.08 -3.88
CA THR A 106 -7.39 -22.32 -4.41
C THR A 106 -6.05 -22.67 -3.77
N LEU A 107 -5.41 -21.71 -3.08
CA LEU A 107 -4.16 -21.94 -2.35
C LEU A 107 -4.38 -22.56 -0.97
N LEU A 108 -5.58 -22.47 -0.40
CA LEU A 108 -5.85 -22.88 0.98
C LEU A 108 -5.62 -24.38 1.20
N ILE A 109 -6.15 -25.23 0.31
CA ILE A 109 -6.00 -26.68 0.43
C ILE A 109 -4.54 -27.12 0.34
N PRO A 110 -3.75 -26.72 -0.69
CA PRO A 110 -2.32 -27.04 -0.76
C PRO A 110 -1.51 -26.58 0.45
N MET A 111 -1.88 -25.45 1.06
CA MET A 111 -1.23 -24.94 2.27
C MET A 111 -1.53 -25.80 3.49
N GLU A 112 -2.80 -26.17 3.70
CA GLU A 112 -3.23 -27.03 4.83
C GLU A 112 -2.64 -28.44 4.75
N GLU A 113 -2.60 -29.00 3.56
CA GLU A 113 -2.06 -30.34 3.30
C GLU A 113 -0.52 -30.37 3.25
N LYS A 114 0.15 -29.19 3.40
CA LYS A 114 1.61 -29.07 3.31
C LYS A 114 2.23 -29.68 2.06
N LYS A 115 1.52 -29.64 0.94
CA LYS A 115 1.98 -30.17 -0.36
C LYS A 115 3.02 -29.27 -1.04
N CYS A 116 3.16 -28.04 -0.60
CA CYS A 116 4.12 -27.06 -1.10
C CYS A 116 4.40 -26.02 -0.03
N ILE A 117 5.47 -25.24 -0.22
CA ILE A 117 5.68 -23.99 0.53
C ILE A 117 5.27 -22.84 -0.39
N ILE A 118 4.41 -21.95 0.10
CA ILE A 118 3.99 -20.76 -0.65
C ILE A 118 4.62 -19.52 -0.02
N ILE A 119 5.32 -18.74 -0.84
CA ILE A 119 5.82 -17.40 -0.48
C ILE A 119 5.22 -16.41 -1.47
N GLY A 120 4.36 -15.52 -0.98
CA GLY A 120 3.82 -14.40 -1.77
C GLY A 120 4.68 -13.16 -1.63
N ALA A 121 4.76 -12.34 -2.68
CA ALA A 121 5.33 -11.00 -2.62
C ALA A 121 4.32 -9.96 -3.12
N THR A 122 4.27 -8.81 -2.45
CA THR A 122 3.38 -7.71 -2.82
C THR A 122 3.98 -6.36 -2.47
N THR A 123 3.62 -5.34 -3.21
CA THR A 123 3.92 -3.94 -2.88
C THR A 123 2.82 -3.28 -2.05
N GLU A 124 1.64 -3.90 -1.98
CA GLU A 124 0.48 -3.38 -1.29
C GLU A 124 0.33 -3.95 0.14
N ASN A 125 -0.39 -3.23 1.01
CA ASN A 125 -0.62 -3.68 2.38
C ASN A 125 -1.56 -4.91 2.40
N PRO A 126 -1.10 -6.06 2.94
CA PRO A 126 -1.86 -7.31 2.93
C PRO A 126 -3.20 -7.25 3.68
N LYS A 127 -3.38 -6.30 4.59
CA LYS A 127 -4.65 -6.13 5.32
C LYS A 127 -5.82 -5.83 4.39
N PHE A 128 -5.57 -5.21 3.25
CA PHE A 128 -6.59 -4.77 2.31
C PHE A 128 -6.73 -5.65 1.08
N THR A 129 -5.66 -6.34 0.69
CA THR A 129 -5.58 -7.05 -0.60
C THR A 129 -5.63 -8.56 -0.48
N VAL A 130 -5.41 -9.09 0.73
CA VAL A 130 -5.35 -10.52 0.97
C VAL A 130 -6.51 -10.99 1.84
N SER A 131 -7.17 -12.08 1.43
CA SER A 131 -8.31 -12.65 2.15
C SER A 131 -7.95 -13.09 3.57
N SER A 132 -8.92 -13.09 4.47
CA SER A 132 -8.71 -13.50 5.87
C SER A 132 -8.25 -14.96 5.98
N GLY A 133 -8.74 -15.85 5.11
CA GLY A 133 -8.34 -17.26 5.04
C GLY A 133 -6.84 -17.43 4.75
N ILE A 134 -6.30 -16.68 3.82
CA ILE A 134 -4.86 -16.67 3.52
C ILE A 134 -4.06 -16.05 4.66
N ARG A 135 -4.51 -14.88 5.17
CA ARG A 135 -3.79 -14.19 6.25
C ARG A 135 -3.65 -15.01 7.53
N SER A 136 -4.61 -15.86 7.84
CA SER A 136 -4.54 -16.75 9.01
C SER A 136 -3.54 -17.91 8.85
N ARG A 137 -3.08 -18.18 7.62
CA ARG A 137 -2.20 -19.31 7.28
C ARG A 137 -0.79 -18.89 6.83
N MET A 138 -0.57 -17.58 6.62
CA MET A 138 0.73 -17.04 6.21
C MET A 138 1.32 -16.14 7.30
N MET A 139 2.62 -16.23 7.51
CA MET A 139 3.36 -15.22 8.28
C MET A 139 3.65 -14.02 7.40
N ILE A 140 3.40 -12.82 7.93
CA ILE A 140 3.54 -11.57 7.16
C ILE A 140 4.81 -10.85 7.59
N PHE A 141 5.69 -10.53 6.62
CA PHE A 141 6.95 -9.84 6.84
C PHE A 141 7.03 -8.56 6.01
N GLU A 142 7.38 -7.45 6.66
CA GLU A 142 7.54 -6.16 6.02
C GLU A 142 8.97 -5.93 5.55
N PHE A 143 9.16 -5.84 4.24
CA PHE A 143 10.43 -5.49 3.60
C PHE A 143 10.50 -3.98 3.37
N LYS A 144 11.10 -3.26 4.31
CA LYS A 144 11.28 -1.80 4.21
C LYS A 144 12.25 -1.45 3.06
N PRO A 145 12.25 -0.21 2.54
CA PRO A 145 13.32 0.25 1.67
C PRO A 145 14.67 0.05 2.35
N LEU A 146 15.69 -0.34 1.58
CA LEU A 146 17.04 -0.48 2.11
C LEU A 146 17.59 0.89 2.55
N SER A 147 18.30 0.92 3.67
CA SER A 147 18.95 2.12 4.15
C SER A 147 20.10 2.56 3.25
N TYR A 148 20.56 3.80 3.44
CA TYR A 148 21.77 4.28 2.76
C TYR A 148 22.96 3.35 3.04
N ASP A 149 23.16 2.96 4.29
CA ASP A 149 24.26 2.10 4.72
C ASP A 149 24.19 0.69 4.11
N ASP A 150 22.98 0.15 3.94
CA ASP A 150 22.79 -1.16 3.29
C ASP A 150 23.20 -1.10 1.81
N LEU A 151 22.77 -0.06 1.11
CA LEU A 151 23.12 0.14 -0.30
C LEU A 151 24.59 0.47 -0.48
N GLU A 152 25.18 1.20 0.46
CA GLU A 152 26.64 1.46 0.48
C GLU A 152 27.45 0.18 0.69
N LYS A 153 27.04 -0.70 1.62
CA LYS A 153 27.65 -2.03 1.78
C LYS A 153 27.59 -2.83 0.49
N LEU A 154 26.40 -2.88 -0.16
CA LEU A 154 26.23 -3.57 -1.43
C LEU A 154 27.17 -3.01 -2.51
N LEU A 155 27.26 -1.69 -2.64
CA LEU A 155 28.14 -1.04 -3.59
C LEU A 155 29.62 -1.37 -3.33
N ASN A 156 30.06 -1.34 -2.07
CA ASN A 156 31.42 -1.68 -1.66
C ASN A 156 31.76 -3.14 -1.98
N ASP A 157 30.81 -4.07 -1.81
CA ASP A 157 31.01 -5.48 -2.16
C ASP A 157 31.15 -5.68 -3.67
N ILE A 158 30.44 -4.89 -4.47
CA ILE A 158 30.58 -4.89 -5.93
C ILE A 158 31.95 -4.34 -6.33
N GLN A 159 32.44 -3.26 -5.68
CA GLN A 159 33.77 -2.68 -5.95
C GLN A 159 34.91 -3.67 -5.65
N LYS A 160 34.76 -4.59 -4.69
CA LYS A 160 35.71 -5.67 -4.46
C LYS A 160 35.83 -6.66 -5.64
N SER A 161 34.74 -6.80 -6.39
CA SER A 161 34.63 -7.79 -7.47
C SER A 161 34.78 -7.20 -8.87
N ILE A 162 34.49 -5.90 -9.02
CA ILE A 162 34.58 -5.18 -10.31
C ILE A 162 35.33 -3.88 -10.06
N TYR A 163 36.41 -3.66 -10.83
CA TYR A 163 37.17 -2.42 -10.72
C TYR A 163 36.45 -1.27 -11.41
N PHE A 164 36.12 -0.21 -10.65
CA PHE A 164 35.66 1.08 -11.13
C PHE A 164 35.96 2.16 -10.08
N GLN A 165 36.03 3.40 -10.54
CA GLN A 165 36.20 4.58 -9.71
C GLN A 165 34.91 5.40 -9.67
N ILE A 166 34.56 5.86 -8.50
CA ILE A 166 33.39 6.71 -8.25
C ILE A 166 33.77 7.73 -7.17
N ASN A 167 33.59 9.02 -7.43
CA ASN A 167 33.82 10.03 -6.41
C ASN A 167 32.64 10.11 -5.41
N GLN A 168 32.86 10.79 -4.28
CA GLN A 168 31.89 10.82 -3.18
C GLN A 168 30.53 11.38 -3.62
N GLU A 169 30.48 12.47 -4.39
CA GLU A 169 29.24 13.08 -4.91
C GLU A 169 28.47 12.12 -5.83
N ALA A 170 29.16 11.42 -6.71
CA ALA A 170 28.52 10.44 -7.60
C ALA A 170 28.01 9.22 -6.83
N LYS A 171 28.75 8.78 -5.80
CA LYS A 171 28.33 7.70 -4.90
C LYS A 171 27.07 8.06 -4.12
N GLU A 172 27.05 9.23 -3.50
CA GLU A 172 25.89 9.73 -2.79
C GLU A 172 24.66 9.87 -3.70
N TYR A 173 24.86 10.37 -4.90
CA TYR A 173 23.80 10.47 -5.91
C TYR A 173 23.30 9.09 -6.34
N LEU A 174 24.19 8.12 -6.61
CA LEU A 174 23.82 6.77 -7.03
C LEU A 174 22.95 6.08 -5.98
N ILE A 175 23.33 6.18 -4.70
CA ILE A 175 22.61 5.58 -3.57
C ILE A 175 21.31 6.32 -3.28
N SER A 176 21.37 7.64 -3.06
CA SER A 176 20.19 8.43 -2.68
C SER A 176 19.11 8.42 -3.75
N SER A 177 19.52 8.48 -5.02
CA SER A 177 18.59 8.47 -6.14
C SER A 177 17.88 7.12 -6.35
N SER A 178 18.35 6.01 -5.76
CA SER A 178 17.71 4.71 -5.83
C SER A 178 16.54 4.54 -4.85
N SER A 179 16.41 5.42 -3.85
CA SER A 179 15.31 5.42 -2.86
C SER A 179 15.15 4.09 -2.12
N GLY A 180 16.25 3.40 -1.81
CA GLY A 180 16.21 2.12 -1.12
C GLY A 180 15.91 0.91 -2.02
N ASP A 181 15.89 1.11 -3.35
CA ASP A 181 15.73 0.05 -4.35
C ASP A 181 17.10 -0.39 -4.88
N ALA A 182 17.59 -1.56 -4.41
CA ALA A 182 18.87 -2.10 -4.86
C ALA A 182 18.90 -2.40 -6.37
N ARG A 183 17.78 -2.84 -6.97
CA ARG A 183 17.72 -3.13 -8.41
C ARG A 183 17.90 -1.86 -9.23
N SER A 184 17.24 -0.76 -8.82
CA SER A 184 17.38 0.55 -9.45
C SER A 184 18.83 1.05 -9.38
N MET A 185 19.47 0.95 -8.20
CA MET A 185 20.87 1.31 -8.02
C MET A 185 21.80 0.50 -8.92
N LEU A 186 21.63 -0.83 -8.94
CA LEU A 186 22.46 -1.72 -9.73
C LEU A 186 22.30 -1.53 -11.23
N ASN A 187 21.09 -1.27 -11.70
CA ASN A 187 20.85 -0.98 -13.12
C ASN A 187 21.52 0.34 -13.54
N LEU A 188 21.39 1.40 -12.72
CA LEU A 188 22.04 2.67 -13.01
C LEU A 188 23.56 2.54 -13.02
N LEU A 189 24.13 1.81 -12.05
CA LEU A 189 25.54 1.48 -11.98
C LEU A 189 26.00 0.71 -13.23
N GLU A 190 25.25 -0.29 -13.66
CA GLU A 190 25.54 -1.10 -14.84
C GLU A 190 25.60 -0.25 -16.11
N TYR A 191 24.61 0.64 -16.32
CA TYR A 191 24.59 1.54 -17.46
C TYR A 191 25.77 2.51 -17.42
N ALA A 192 26.13 3.05 -16.25
CA ALA A 192 27.30 3.91 -16.10
C ALA A 192 28.60 3.17 -16.43
N LEU A 193 28.76 1.92 -15.95
CA LEU A 193 29.93 1.09 -16.23
C LEU A 193 30.10 0.69 -17.70
N ASN A 194 28.99 0.64 -18.46
CA ASN A 194 29.02 0.40 -19.90
C ASN A 194 29.55 1.63 -20.68
N ILE A 195 29.54 2.82 -20.05
CA ILE A 195 30.04 4.06 -20.66
C ILE A 195 31.51 4.25 -20.26
N ASP A 196 31.81 4.27 -18.96
CA ASP A 196 33.13 4.49 -18.42
C ASP A 196 33.29 3.79 -17.06
N LYS A 197 34.51 3.31 -16.78
CA LYS A 197 34.89 2.80 -15.46
C LYS A 197 35.11 3.93 -14.43
N ASN A 198 35.28 5.15 -14.88
CA ASN A 198 35.36 6.34 -14.03
C ASN A 198 34.00 7.04 -13.97
N ILE A 199 33.18 6.67 -12.97
CA ILE A 199 31.78 7.09 -12.88
C ILE A 199 31.70 8.52 -12.33
N SER A 200 31.20 9.44 -13.16
CA SER A 200 30.99 10.84 -12.78
C SER A 200 29.53 11.12 -12.43
N LEU A 201 29.28 12.13 -11.58
CA LEU A 201 27.95 12.60 -11.27
C LEU A 201 27.18 13.02 -12.54
N LYS A 202 27.88 13.65 -13.52
CA LYS A 202 27.29 14.05 -14.79
C LYS A 202 26.77 12.84 -15.56
N THR A 203 27.55 11.76 -15.64
CA THR A 203 27.13 10.51 -16.31
C THR A 203 25.87 9.93 -15.67
N LEU A 204 25.84 9.84 -14.33
CA LEU A 204 24.69 9.30 -13.60
C LEU A 204 23.42 10.13 -13.79
N LYS A 205 23.53 11.47 -13.74
CA LYS A 205 22.41 12.38 -13.99
C LYS A 205 21.88 12.27 -15.44
N THR A 206 22.77 12.15 -16.42
CA THR A 206 22.39 11.98 -17.82
C THR A 206 21.68 10.66 -18.06
N LEU A 207 22.17 9.55 -17.48
CA LEU A 207 21.57 8.22 -17.61
C LEU A 207 20.21 8.11 -16.90
N ARG A 208 20.06 8.83 -15.81
CA ARG A 208 18.79 8.87 -15.10
C ARG A 208 17.81 9.84 -15.74
N CYS A 209 17.82 9.88 -17.03
CA CYS A 209 16.95 10.60 -17.93
C CYS A 209 16.17 11.74 -17.27
N SER A 210 16.40 12.93 -17.72
CA SER A 210 15.73 14.18 -17.39
C SER A 210 14.20 14.22 -17.59
N SER A 211 13.56 13.08 -17.77
CA SER A 211 12.09 12.95 -17.77
C SER A 211 11.47 13.10 -16.38
N PHE A 212 12.29 13.01 -15.32
CA PHE A 212 11.87 13.35 -13.95
C PHE A 212 12.62 14.62 -13.56
N GLY A 213 11.91 15.73 -13.53
CA GLY A 213 12.45 17.03 -13.16
C GLY A 213 13.35 16.94 -11.92
N GLU A 214 14.39 17.78 -11.88
CA GLU A 214 15.33 17.87 -10.76
C GLU A 214 14.57 17.97 -9.44
N GLY A 215 14.61 16.94 -8.60
CA GLY A 215 14.15 17.01 -7.22
C GLY A 215 13.22 15.96 -6.69
N SER A 216 12.88 14.87 -7.42
CA SER A 216 11.97 13.85 -6.89
C SER A 216 12.58 12.44 -6.83
N SER A 217 13.86 12.31 -6.59
CA SER A 217 14.55 11.00 -6.62
C SER A 217 14.45 10.19 -5.33
N SER A 218 13.71 10.63 -4.31
CA SER A 218 13.45 9.82 -3.13
C SER A 218 11.95 9.60 -2.94
N LYS A 219 11.55 8.37 -2.54
CA LYS A 219 10.17 8.10 -2.08
C LYS A 219 9.76 9.07 -0.99
N ASP A 220 10.71 9.50 -0.15
CA ASP A 220 10.48 10.51 0.88
C ASP A 220 10.08 11.85 0.27
N THR A 221 10.72 12.28 -0.83
CA THR A 221 10.35 13.51 -1.54
C THR A 221 8.95 13.40 -2.16
N HIS A 222 8.62 12.26 -2.75
CA HIS A 222 7.30 11.98 -3.31
C HIS A 222 6.20 12.01 -2.22
N TYR A 223 6.37 11.26 -1.11
CA TYR A 223 5.43 11.30 0.01
C TYR A 223 5.35 12.69 0.66
N ASN A 224 6.47 13.41 0.72
CA ASN A 224 6.52 14.77 1.24
C ASN A 224 5.75 15.75 0.34
N LEU A 225 5.85 15.63 -0.98
CA LEU A 225 5.09 16.46 -1.92
C LEU A 225 3.59 16.21 -1.84
N ILE A 226 3.17 14.94 -1.76
CA ILE A 226 1.76 14.59 -1.56
C ILE A 226 1.27 15.13 -0.22
N SER A 227 2.05 14.92 0.85
CA SER A 227 1.73 15.44 2.18
C SER A 227 1.64 16.97 2.19
N ALA A 228 2.53 17.66 1.48
CA ALA A 228 2.51 19.11 1.33
C ALA A 228 1.26 19.57 0.58
N MET A 229 0.90 18.93 -0.54
CA MET A 229 -0.33 19.22 -1.28
C MET A 229 -1.56 19.05 -0.40
N ILE A 230 -1.70 17.94 0.32
CA ILE A 230 -2.84 17.69 1.22
C ILE A 230 -2.89 18.70 2.37
N LYS A 231 -1.73 19.05 2.96
CA LYS A 231 -1.66 20.06 4.02
C LYS A 231 -2.03 21.46 3.50
N SER A 232 -1.64 21.81 2.28
CA SER A 232 -2.03 23.07 1.64
C SER A 232 -3.54 23.12 1.37
N LEU A 233 -4.13 22.02 0.88
CA LEU A 233 -5.59 21.88 0.74
C LEU A 233 -6.30 22.07 2.09
N ARG A 234 -5.77 21.46 3.15
CA ARG A 234 -6.31 21.56 4.52
C ARG A 234 -6.20 22.98 5.06
N GLY A 235 -5.11 23.66 4.77
CA GLY A 235 -4.87 25.05 5.12
C GLY A 235 -5.60 26.07 4.22
N SER A 236 -6.34 25.60 3.18
CA SER A 236 -7.01 26.45 2.20
C SER A 236 -6.05 27.38 1.43
N ASP A 237 -4.79 26.99 1.29
CA ASP A 237 -3.81 27.68 0.45
C ASP A 237 -3.87 27.09 -0.96
N VAL A 238 -4.62 27.78 -1.84
CA VAL A 238 -4.88 27.32 -3.22
C VAL A 238 -3.60 27.32 -4.04
N ASP A 239 -2.78 28.37 -3.92
CA ASP A 239 -1.57 28.54 -4.73
C ASP A 239 -0.51 27.50 -4.36
N ALA A 240 -0.30 27.25 -3.06
CA ALA A 240 0.58 26.19 -2.59
C ALA A 240 0.08 24.80 -3.03
N ALA A 241 -1.22 24.54 -2.95
CA ALA A 241 -1.80 23.25 -3.39
C ALA A 241 -1.61 23.01 -4.89
N ILE A 242 -1.81 24.03 -5.73
CA ILE A 242 -1.54 24.00 -7.18
C ILE A 242 -0.04 23.85 -7.47
N TYR A 243 0.82 24.52 -6.73
CA TYR A 243 2.26 24.40 -6.89
C TYR A 243 2.73 22.95 -6.63
N TYR A 244 2.28 22.34 -5.54
CA TYR A 244 2.64 20.96 -5.23
C TYR A 244 1.99 19.96 -6.20
N LEU A 245 0.76 20.20 -6.67
CA LEU A 245 0.16 19.43 -7.76
C LEU A 245 1.02 19.46 -9.03
N ALA A 246 1.45 20.66 -9.44
CA ALA A 246 2.29 20.83 -10.63
C ALA A 246 3.63 20.10 -10.49
N ARG A 247 4.25 20.13 -9.31
CA ARG A 247 5.47 19.37 -9.01
C ARG A 247 5.28 17.87 -9.10
N LEU A 248 4.14 17.35 -8.59
CA LEU A 248 3.78 15.93 -8.66
C LEU A 248 3.56 15.49 -10.13
N ILE A 249 2.87 16.31 -10.91
CA ILE A 249 2.67 16.06 -12.35
C ILE A 249 4.00 16.06 -13.09
N ALA A 250 4.87 17.05 -12.84
CA ALA A 250 6.20 17.13 -13.45
C ALA A 250 7.11 15.95 -13.02
N ALA A 251 6.87 15.38 -11.85
CA ALA A 251 7.55 14.17 -11.38
C ALA A 251 7.00 12.87 -12.00
N GLY A 252 5.98 12.96 -12.86
CA GLY A 252 5.41 11.81 -13.56
C GLY A 252 4.40 10.99 -12.74
N GLU A 253 3.78 11.61 -11.71
CA GLU A 253 2.77 10.91 -10.92
C GLU A 253 1.54 10.55 -11.75
N GLU A 254 1.04 9.36 -11.53
CA GLU A 254 -0.18 8.87 -12.17
C GLU A 254 -1.40 9.74 -11.80
N PRO A 255 -2.17 10.24 -12.77
CA PRO A 255 -3.29 11.14 -12.51
C PRO A 255 -4.37 10.49 -11.63
N GLU A 256 -4.60 9.19 -11.76
CA GLU A 256 -5.51 8.44 -10.91
C GLU A 256 -5.05 8.38 -9.46
N PHE A 257 -3.74 8.26 -9.22
CA PHE A 257 -3.18 8.26 -7.88
C PHE A 257 -3.45 9.59 -7.18
N LEU A 258 -3.20 10.71 -7.86
CA LEU A 258 -3.47 12.05 -7.33
C LEU A 258 -4.96 12.25 -7.04
N ALA A 259 -5.83 11.82 -7.97
CA ALA A 259 -7.27 11.90 -7.79
C ALA A 259 -7.79 11.06 -6.62
N ARG A 260 -7.25 9.83 -6.40
CA ARG A 260 -7.58 9.01 -5.22
C ARG A 260 -7.26 9.74 -3.92
N ARG A 261 -6.14 10.47 -3.85
CA ARG A 261 -5.79 11.27 -2.67
C ARG A 261 -6.77 12.43 -2.43
N MET A 262 -7.27 13.04 -3.50
CA MET A 262 -8.30 14.08 -3.43
C MET A 262 -9.66 13.54 -2.94
N VAL A 263 -10.05 12.33 -3.36
CA VAL A 263 -11.26 11.65 -2.87
C VAL A 263 -11.18 11.41 -1.35
N ILE A 264 -10.04 10.90 -0.87
CA ILE A 264 -9.82 10.69 0.57
C ILE A 264 -9.90 12.04 1.31
N PHE A 265 -9.20 13.07 0.82
CA PHE A 265 -9.22 14.40 1.42
C PHE A 265 -10.64 14.99 1.49
N ALA A 266 -11.43 14.85 0.43
CA ALA A 266 -12.80 15.32 0.38
C ALA A 266 -13.67 14.71 1.49
N SER A 267 -13.48 13.41 1.81
CA SER A 267 -14.22 12.74 2.88
C SER A 267 -13.64 12.99 4.26
N GLU A 268 -12.30 13.06 4.40
CA GLU A 268 -11.60 13.18 5.67
C GLU A 268 -11.65 14.60 6.22
N ASP A 269 -11.33 15.61 5.39
CA ASP A 269 -11.11 16.99 5.83
C ASP A 269 -12.26 17.94 5.52
N ILE A 270 -13.05 17.67 4.48
CA ILE A 270 -14.23 18.47 4.11
C ILE A 270 -15.51 17.82 4.65
N GLY A 271 -15.69 16.52 4.43
CA GLY A 271 -16.81 15.75 4.94
C GLY A 271 -18.17 16.40 4.62
N ASN A 272 -19.02 16.44 5.61
CA ASN A 272 -20.36 17.03 5.49
C ASN A 272 -20.40 18.57 5.54
N ALA A 273 -19.28 19.24 5.73
CA ALA A 273 -19.25 20.70 5.58
C ALA A 273 -19.58 21.15 4.14
N ASN A 274 -19.16 20.32 3.15
CA ASN A 274 -19.55 20.46 1.74
C ASN A 274 -19.69 19.06 1.11
N PRO A 275 -20.88 18.43 1.14
CA PRO A 275 -21.10 17.08 0.58
C PRO A 275 -20.76 16.94 -0.91
N ASN A 276 -20.82 18.05 -1.67
CA ASN A 276 -20.48 18.03 -3.09
C ASN A 276 -18.98 17.84 -3.35
N ALA A 277 -18.12 18.06 -2.36
CA ALA A 277 -16.68 17.88 -2.50
C ALA A 277 -16.30 16.43 -2.86
N LEU A 278 -16.95 15.46 -2.24
CA LEU A 278 -16.77 14.05 -2.57
C LEU A 278 -17.23 13.72 -4.00
N ASN A 279 -18.36 14.29 -4.44
CA ASN A 279 -18.86 14.11 -5.81
C ASN A 279 -17.86 14.64 -6.85
N ILE A 280 -17.35 15.86 -6.64
CA ILE A 280 -16.36 16.45 -7.54
C ILE A 280 -15.06 15.62 -7.56
N ALA A 281 -14.53 15.23 -6.41
CA ALA A 281 -13.33 14.42 -6.34
C ALA A 281 -13.51 13.05 -7.01
N THR A 282 -14.66 12.39 -6.82
CA THR A 282 -14.96 11.10 -7.44
C THR A 282 -15.12 11.24 -8.97
N ASN A 283 -15.83 12.26 -9.44
CA ASN A 283 -15.96 12.53 -10.88
C ASN A 283 -14.58 12.89 -11.50
N THR A 284 -13.73 13.62 -10.79
CA THR A 284 -12.34 13.87 -11.19
C THR A 284 -11.59 12.55 -11.38
N MET A 285 -11.68 11.63 -10.41
CA MET A 285 -11.01 10.32 -10.49
C MET A 285 -11.51 9.51 -11.71
N LEU A 286 -12.81 9.48 -11.96
CA LEU A 286 -13.40 8.81 -13.13
C LEU A 286 -12.97 9.46 -14.45
N ALA A 287 -12.91 10.79 -14.51
CA ALA A 287 -12.52 11.51 -15.71
C ALA A 287 -11.06 11.29 -16.06
N VAL A 288 -10.14 11.44 -15.08
CA VAL A 288 -8.70 11.30 -15.34
C VAL A 288 -8.32 9.86 -15.71
N SER A 289 -9.05 8.85 -15.23
CA SER A 289 -8.83 7.44 -15.62
C SER A 289 -9.17 7.15 -17.09
N LYS A 290 -9.99 8.01 -17.73
CA LYS A 290 -10.38 7.88 -19.13
C LYS A 290 -9.57 8.76 -20.08
N ILE A 291 -9.13 9.92 -19.59
CA ILE A 291 -8.52 10.96 -20.42
C ILE A 291 -6.99 10.83 -20.41
N GLY A 292 -6.37 10.68 -19.24
CA GLY A 292 -4.92 10.65 -19.10
C GLY A 292 -4.24 12.01 -19.33
N TYR A 293 -2.90 12.02 -19.30
CA TYR A 293 -2.12 13.21 -19.62
C TYR A 293 -2.00 13.43 -21.14
N PRO A 294 -1.91 14.69 -21.59
CA PRO A 294 -1.69 15.91 -20.82
C PRO A 294 -2.95 16.58 -20.26
N GLU A 295 -4.16 16.22 -20.68
CA GLU A 295 -5.41 16.93 -20.33
C GLU A 295 -5.85 16.70 -18.89
N ALA A 296 -5.52 15.56 -18.28
CA ALA A 296 -5.83 15.24 -16.88
C ALA A 296 -5.39 16.33 -15.90
N ARG A 297 -4.31 17.08 -16.21
CA ARG A 297 -3.83 18.20 -15.37
C ARG A 297 -4.88 19.29 -15.17
N ILE A 298 -5.72 19.54 -16.18
CA ILE A 298 -6.76 20.58 -16.13
C ILE A 298 -7.86 20.16 -15.13
N ILE A 299 -8.29 18.90 -15.22
CA ILE A 299 -9.32 18.32 -14.37
C ILE A 299 -8.84 18.25 -12.92
N LEU A 300 -7.60 17.80 -12.69
CA LEU A 300 -6.98 17.78 -11.38
C LEU A 300 -6.86 19.18 -10.76
N SER A 301 -6.47 20.17 -11.54
CA SER A 301 -6.36 21.57 -11.10
C SER A 301 -7.71 22.13 -10.67
N GLN A 302 -8.77 21.92 -11.45
CA GLN A 302 -10.13 22.33 -11.08
C GLN A 302 -10.56 21.72 -9.74
N CYS A 303 -10.30 20.42 -9.54
CA CYS A 303 -10.60 19.72 -8.31
C CYS A 303 -9.84 20.32 -7.12
N VAL A 304 -8.54 20.54 -7.26
CA VAL A 304 -7.69 21.16 -6.21
C VAL A 304 -8.23 22.52 -5.80
N VAL A 305 -8.55 23.40 -6.77
CA VAL A 305 -9.11 24.73 -6.48
C VAL A 305 -10.41 24.62 -5.71
N TYR A 306 -11.31 23.72 -6.13
CA TYR A 306 -12.59 23.51 -5.45
C TYR A 306 -12.40 22.99 -4.01
N LEU A 307 -11.55 21.99 -3.81
CA LEU A 307 -11.32 21.39 -2.50
C LEU A 307 -10.60 22.37 -1.54
N ALA A 308 -9.64 23.15 -2.04
CA ALA A 308 -8.95 24.15 -1.25
C ALA A 308 -9.91 25.22 -0.70
N ASN A 309 -10.87 25.67 -1.51
CA ASN A 309 -11.83 26.71 -1.14
C ASN A 309 -13.06 26.17 -0.36
N SER A 310 -13.24 24.86 -0.26
CA SER A 310 -14.37 24.26 0.46
C SER A 310 -14.22 24.46 1.98
N PRO A 311 -15.31 24.66 2.75
CA PRO A 311 -15.25 24.61 4.22
C PRO A 311 -14.79 23.23 4.69
N LYS A 312 -14.13 23.17 5.83
CA LYS A 312 -13.46 21.96 6.34
C LYS A 312 -14.15 21.46 7.61
N SER A 313 -14.53 20.16 7.62
CA SER A 313 -14.95 19.46 8.83
C SER A 313 -14.50 17.99 8.77
N ASN A 314 -13.85 17.54 9.81
CA ASN A 314 -13.42 16.15 9.98
C ASN A 314 -14.30 15.38 11.00
N SER A 315 -15.50 15.85 11.26
CA SER A 315 -16.42 15.28 12.25
C SER A 315 -16.71 13.81 11.98
N SER A 316 -17.00 13.43 10.72
CA SER A 316 -17.27 12.05 10.31
C SER A 316 -16.04 11.14 10.44
N TYR A 317 -14.85 11.63 10.08
CA TYR A 317 -13.59 10.92 10.26
C TYR A 317 -13.30 10.66 11.75
N LYS A 318 -13.47 11.66 12.61
CA LYS A 318 -13.31 11.49 14.06
C LYS A 318 -14.32 10.49 14.62
N ALA A 319 -15.56 10.54 14.17
CA ALA A 319 -16.63 9.66 14.67
C ALA A 319 -16.30 8.17 14.44
N ILE A 320 -15.89 7.79 13.24
CA ILE A 320 -15.54 6.39 12.96
C ILE A 320 -14.29 5.95 13.72
N ASN A 321 -13.29 6.81 13.87
CA ASN A 321 -12.09 6.48 14.65
C ASN A 321 -12.41 6.28 16.12
N LEU A 322 -13.23 7.14 16.74
CA LEU A 322 -13.68 6.96 18.12
C LEU A 322 -14.44 5.64 18.30
N ALA A 323 -15.29 5.26 17.36
CA ALA A 323 -16.02 4.00 17.42
C ALA A 323 -15.09 2.79 17.28
N LEU A 324 -14.11 2.84 16.37
CA LEU A 324 -13.11 1.77 16.20
C LEU A 324 -12.22 1.64 17.43
N ASP A 325 -11.78 2.75 18.02
CA ASP A 325 -10.99 2.77 19.24
C ASP A 325 -11.76 2.20 20.44
N TYR A 326 -13.05 2.48 20.52
CA TYR A 326 -13.91 1.90 21.55
C TYR A 326 -13.99 0.39 21.41
N ILE A 327 -14.25 -0.12 20.20
CA ILE A 327 -14.34 -1.57 19.92
C ILE A 327 -13.01 -2.28 20.19
N ALA A 328 -11.87 -1.63 19.90
CA ALA A 328 -10.56 -2.21 20.16
C ALA A 328 -10.24 -2.37 21.68
N LYS A 329 -10.83 -1.52 22.51
CA LYS A 329 -10.54 -1.43 23.97
C LYS A 329 -11.60 -2.07 24.86
N ASN A 330 -12.77 -2.40 24.30
CA ASN A 330 -13.92 -2.88 25.07
C ASN A 330 -14.52 -4.15 24.44
N PRO A 331 -15.16 -5.02 25.22
CA PRO A 331 -15.97 -6.10 24.68
C PRO A 331 -17.08 -5.56 23.76
N ALA A 332 -17.35 -6.28 22.68
CA ALA A 332 -18.42 -5.92 21.77
C ALA A 332 -19.78 -5.89 22.49
N LEU A 333 -20.53 -4.82 22.29
CA LEU A 333 -21.88 -4.73 22.82
C LEU A 333 -22.82 -5.63 22.01
N PRO A 334 -23.69 -6.41 22.65
CA PRO A 334 -24.69 -7.19 21.94
C PRO A 334 -25.70 -6.26 21.24
N VAL A 335 -26.21 -6.73 20.12
CA VAL A 335 -27.27 -6.03 19.38
C VAL A 335 -28.58 -6.13 20.17
N PRO A 336 -29.33 -5.04 20.37
CA PRO A 336 -30.65 -5.10 21.00
C PRO A 336 -31.58 -6.12 20.32
N PRO A 337 -32.26 -6.98 21.05
CA PRO A 337 -33.06 -8.11 20.50
C PRO A 337 -34.07 -7.70 19.44
N TYR A 338 -34.74 -6.54 19.63
CA TYR A 338 -35.74 -6.03 18.70
C TYR A 338 -35.14 -5.52 17.37
N LEU A 339 -33.83 -5.31 17.28
CA LEU A 339 -33.14 -4.97 16.03
C LEU A 339 -32.71 -6.20 15.23
N ILE A 340 -32.89 -7.41 15.78
CA ILE A 340 -32.48 -8.67 15.15
C ILE A 340 -33.66 -9.28 14.40
N ASN A 341 -33.59 -9.33 13.07
CA ASN A 341 -34.70 -9.80 12.21
C ASN A 341 -35.15 -11.24 12.48
N THR A 342 -34.25 -12.11 12.95
CA THR A 342 -34.52 -13.51 13.26
C THR A 342 -35.08 -13.70 14.67
N ASN A 343 -35.08 -12.64 15.50
CA ASN A 343 -35.54 -12.74 16.89
C ASN A 343 -37.07 -12.54 16.94
N PRO A 344 -37.80 -13.37 17.73
CA PRO A 344 -39.26 -13.18 17.94
C PRO A 344 -39.64 -11.81 18.49
N VAL A 345 -38.77 -11.19 19.28
CA VAL A 345 -38.95 -9.86 19.91
C VAL A 345 -38.82 -8.70 18.87
N LYS A 346 -38.52 -8.97 17.60
CA LYS A 346 -38.48 -7.95 16.55
C LYS A 346 -39.79 -7.15 16.43
N LYS A 347 -40.90 -7.65 16.96
CA LYS A 347 -42.21 -6.96 17.01
C LYS A 347 -42.16 -5.70 17.87
N ASP A 348 -41.23 -5.60 18.80
CA ASP A 348 -41.08 -4.43 19.69
C ASP A 348 -40.28 -3.31 19.05
N TYR A 349 -39.77 -3.50 17.81
CA TYR A 349 -39.12 -2.45 17.06
C TYR A 349 -40.16 -1.42 16.58
N LEU A 350 -39.98 -0.18 17.02
CA LEU A 350 -40.80 0.94 16.56
C LEU A 350 -40.25 1.43 15.24
N TYR A 351 -41.07 1.33 14.18
CA TYR A 351 -40.66 1.71 12.83
C TYR A 351 -40.79 3.24 12.65
N PRO A 352 -39.68 4.00 12.49
CA PRO A 352 -39.73 5.46 12.53
C PRO A 352 -40.66 6.11 11.50
N HIS A 353 -40.90 5.47 10.34
CA HIS A 353 -41.82 5.99 9.33
C HIS A 353 -43.26 6.06 9.79
N ASP A 354 -43.69 5.17 10.71
CA ASP A 354 -45.03 5.19 11.30
C ASP A 354 -45.20 6.36 12.27
N PHE A 355 -44.09 7.01 12.68
CA PHE A 355 -44.01 8.11 13.64
C PHE A 355 -43.48 9.40 13.01
N GLY A 356 -43.69 9.61 11.71
CA GLY A 356 -43.24 10.84 11.05
C GLY A 356 -41.72 10.94 10.83
N GLY A 357 -41.01 9.85 10.90
CA GLY A 357 -39.58 9.75 10.60
C GLY A 357 -38.66 9.64 11.81
N TRP A 358 -39.16 9.82 13.04
CA TRP A 358 -38.41 9.65 14.27
C TRP A 358 -39.27 9.12 15.42
N VAL A 359 -38.72 8.30 16.24
CA VAL A 359 -39.34 7.81 17.47
C VAL A 359 -38.25 7.57 18.53
N GLU A 360 -38.55 7.83 19.78
CA GLU A 360 -37.64 7.59 20.87
C GLU A 360 -37.49 6.09 21.14
N GLN A 361 -36.38 5.52 20.75
CA GLN A 361 -35.98 4.15 21.09
C GLN A 361 -34.46 4.04 21.13
N LYS A 362 -33.94 3.05 21.87
CA LYS A 362 -32.48 2.84 21.98
C LYS A 362 -32.00 1.95 20.85
N TYR A 363 -30.95 2.36 20.16
CA TYR A 363 -30.30 1.57 19.09
C TYR A 363 -29.00 0.91 19.57
N MET A 364 -28.55 1.21 20.78
CA MET A 364 -27.43 0.57 21.48
C MET A 364 -27.80 0.33 22.94
N LEU A 365 -27.22 -0.73 23.57
CA LEU A 365 -27.47 -1.04 24.98
C LEU A 365 -26.76 -0.07 25.95
N LYS A 366 -25.77 0.68 25.48
CA LYS A 366 -25.11 1.77 26.20
C LYS A 366 -25.31 3.08 25.46
N ASP A 367 -25.48 4.15 26.20
CA ASP A 367 -25.54 5.49 25.62
C ASP A 367 -24.10 5.95 25.28
N LEU A 368 -23.70 5.71 24.03
CA LEU A 368 -22.41 6.11 23.48
C LEU A 368 -22.61 7.18 22.42
N LYS A 369 -21.74 8.19 22.43
CA LYS A 369 -21.75 9.25 21.43
C LYS A 369 -20.40 9.31 20.73
N PHE A 370 -20.39 9.02 19.45
CA PHE A 370 -19.18 9.05 18.61
C PHE A 370 -19.16 10.26 17.67
N TYR A 371 -20.33 10.64 17.14
CA TYR A 371 -20.42 11.78 16.21
C TYR A 371 -20.66 13.08 16.97
N HIS A 372 -19.79 14.05 16.71
CA HIS A 372 -19.87 15.43 17.21
C HIS A 372 -19.76 16.34 15.99
N SER A 373 -20.85 17.00 15.63
CA SER A 373 -20.88 18.00 14.56
C SER A 373 -19.98 19.17 14.92
N ASN A 374 -19.27 19.72 13.94
CA ASN A 374 -18.57 20.98 14.06
C ASN A 374 -19.46 22.18 13.70
N GLY A 375 -20.65 21.95 13.17
CA GLY A 375 -21.59 22.98 12.74
C GLY A 375 -21.08 23.85 11.58
N ILE A 376 -20.14 23.34 10.77
CA ILE A 376 -19.49 24.10 9.69
C ILE A 376 -20.18 23.79 8.35
N GLY A 377 -20.55 24.84 7.61
CA GLY A 377 -21.13 24.69 6.28
C GLY A 377 -22.44 23.89 6.31
N PHE A 378 -22.56 22.85 5.50
CA PHE A 378 -23.78 22.06 5.42
C PHE A 378 -24.05 21.20 6.66
N GLU A 379 -23.08 20.97 7.54
CA GLU A 379 -23.32 20.30 8.83
C GLU A 379 -24.36 21.03 9.68
N GLN A 380 -24.35 22.36 9.69
CA GLN A 380 -25.36 23.15 10.39
C GLN A 380 -26.77 22.83 9.90
N THR A 381 -26.94 22.67 8.59
CA THR A 381 -28.24 22.28 8.00
C THR A 381 -28.65 20.88 8.45
N LEU A 382 -27.73 19.94 8.53
CA LEU A 382 -28.00 18.58 9.04
C LEU A 382 -28.40 18.58 10.50
N ASP A 383 -27.73 19.40 11.32
CA ASP A 383 -28.06 19.56 12.73
C ASP A 383 -29.47 20.15 12.91
N ASP A 384 -29.79 21.19 12.14
CA ASP A 384 -31.12 21.84 12.16
C ASP A 384 -32.22 20.86 11.71
N TRP A 385 -31.97 20.02 10.73
CA TRP A 385 -32.92 18.99 10.30
C TRP A 385 -33.14 17.94 11.39
N LEU A 386 -32.07 17.47 12.04
CA LEU A 386 -32.17 16.50 13.13
C LEU A 386 -32.94 17.06 14.33
N ILE A 387 -32.70 18.34 14.68
CA ILE A 387 -33.45 19.04 15.73
C ILE A 387 -34.92 19.10 15.39
N LYS A 388 -35.25 19.60 14.19
CA LYS A 388 -36.66 19.70 13.71
C LYS A 388 -37.34 18.34 13.70
N LEU A 389 -36.63 17.26 13.32
CA LEU A 389 -37.17 15.91 13.28
C LEU A 389 -37.54 15.40 14.68
N LYS A 390 -36.70 15.68 15.68
CA LYS A 390 -36.88 15.26 17.09
C LYS A 390 -37.92 16.06 17.83
N PHE A 391 -38.12 17.32 17.47
CA PHE A 391 -39.07 18.22 18.15
C PHE A 391 -40.43 18.32 17.42
N LYS A 392 -40.63 17.65 16.29
CA LYS A 392 -41.94 17.55 15.61
C LYS A 392 -42.87 16.50 16.22
N ASN A 393 -42.36 15.68 17.10
CA ASN A 393 -43.06 14.67 17.87
C ASN A 393 -42.96 15.01 19.37
#